data_010f6bf86b2303780818e9cbb4f220b6
#
_entry.id   010f6bf86b2303780818e9cbb4f220b6
#
_cell.length_a   1.000
_cell.length_b   1.000
_cell.length_c   1.000
_cell.angle_alpha   90.00
_cell.angle_beta   90.00
_cell.angle_gamma   90.00
#
_symmetry.space_group_name_H-M   'P 1'
#
loop_
_entity.id
_entity.type
_entity.pdbx_description
1 polymer ?
#
loop_
_entity_poly.entity_id
_entity_poly.type
_entity_poly.pdbx_seq_one_letter_code
_entity_poly.pdbx_strand_id
1 'polypeptide(L)'
;MNARLRAFYPELALVVASFLYGATFTIVQDALDDLTATGFILVRFAIGGAALLPIALRRGWRGPTARPTDSARVLTGCGIALGFTAFVGYVCQNVGLEHTTTSNSAFITGLFAVFTPLVAAVVYRKIPDRSVFASVTLAVIGLFLLTGAQPTLGFGDAITLVTAFFFGIWFVQLGAWSNRFDVVTLTCVELLVIAALAVPLVILGGFGELTAQAVFAAVFTGLACSAFAFSIQAWAQRKVEPARASIINLLEPIVAGFVGYAVGERLGWGGYLGAVIILVGILVAELGARRRTGARVSSVT
;
A
#
# COMPACT_ATOMS: atom_id res chain seq x y z
N MET A 1 19.10 4.56 24.56
CA MET A 1 18.11 4.91 23.49
C MET A 1 16.71 4.74 24.06
N ASN A 2 15.97 5.86 24.23
CA ASN A 2 14.72 5.94 24.99
C ASN A 2 13.63 4.98 24.48
N ALA A 3 12.98 4.24 25.38
CA ALA A 3 11.85 3.35 25.08
C ALA A 3 10.72 4.07 24.30
N ARG A 4 10.53 5.37 24.54
CA ARG A 4 9.58 6.22 23.80
C ARG A 4 9.91 6.34 22.30
N LEU A 5 11.18 6.45 21.92
CA LEU A 5 11.60 6.50 20.52
C LEU A 5 11.36 5.17 19.78
N ARG A 6 11.57 4.04 20.46
CA ARG A 6 11.31 2.71 19.87
C ARG A 6 9.84 2.45 19.58
N ALA A 7 8.93 3.14 20.28
CA ALA A 7 7.49 3.00 20.04
C ALA A 7 7.03 3.65 18.73
N PHE A 8 7.81 4.58 18.13
CA PHE A 8 7.48 5.28 16.89
C PHE A 8 8.07 4.65 15.63
N TYR A 9 8.95 3.65 15.76
CA TYR A 9 9.59 3.05 14.58
C TYR A 9 8.62 2.42 13.59
N PRO A 10 7.50 1.76 14.01
CA PRO A 10 6.56 1.20 13.07
C PRO A 10 5.84 2.27 12.23
N GLU A 11 5.41 3.37 12.86
CA GLU A 11 4.78 4.49 12.16
C GLU A 11 5.78 5.18 11.21
N LEU A 12 7.03 5.37 11.65
CA LEU A 12 8.09 5.90 10.80
C LEU A 12 8.38 5.00 9.59
N ALA A 13 8.34 3.69 9.77
CA ALA A 13 8.50 2.75 8.66
C ALA A 13 7.37 2.88 7.62
N LEU A 14 6.13 3.11 8.05
CA LEU A 14 5.00 3.40 7.15
C LEU A 14 5.20 4.72 6.42
N VAL A 15 5.67 5.77 7.11
CA VAL A 15 6.01 7.06 6.49
C VAL A 15 7.08 6.88 5.41
N VAL A 16 8.14 6.10 5.69
CA VAL A 16 9.20 5.80 4.72
C VAL A 16 8.64 5.01 3.53
N ALA A 17 7.79 4.02 3.78
CA ALA A 17 7.13 3.26 2.70
C ALA A 17 6.27 4.17 1.82
N SER A 18 5.43 5.02 2.42
CA SER A 18 4.58 5.98 1.71
C SER A 18 5.40 6.97 0.89
N PHE A 19 6.54 7.43 1.44
CA PHE A 19 7.46 8.32 0.72
C PHE A 19 8.04 7.63 -0.52
N LEU A 20 8.49 6.37 -0.39
CA LEU A 20 9.01 5.61 -1.54
C LEU A 20 7.95 5.38 -2.61
N TYR A 21 6.72 5.03 -2.22
CA TYR A 21 5.63 4.86 -3.17
C TYR A 21 5.32 6.16 -3.91
N GLY A 22 5.13 7.27 -3.19
CA GLY A 22 4.81 8.57 -3.78
C GLY A 22 5.95 9.15 -4.62
N ALA A 23 7.21 9.01 -4.15
CA ALA A 23 8.37 9.53 -4.88
C ALA A 23 8.66 8.80 -6.20
N THR A 24 8.19 7.55 -6.35
CA THR A 24 8.40 6.76 -7.57
C THR A 24 7.25 6.85 -8.57
N PHE A 25 6.21 7.60 -8.27
CA PHE A 25 5.02 7.68 -9.11
C PHE A 25 5.35 8.15 -10.54
N THR A 26 6.13 9.23 -10.67
CA THR A 26 6.57 9.76 -11.99
C THR A 26 7.44 8.73 -12.72
N ILE A 27 8.37 8.06 -12.02
CA ILE A 27 9.23 7.03 -12.61
C ILE A 27 8.40 5.86 -13.17
N VAL A 28 7.33 5.48 -12.48
CA VAL A 28 6.41 4.43 -12.93
C VAL A 28 5.63 4.89 -14.14
N GLN A 29 5.12 6.13 -14.13
CA GLN A 29 4.36 6.69 -15.23
C GLN A 29 5.19 6.73 -16.51
N ASP A 30 6.43 7.23 -16.45
CA ASP A 30 7.34 7.27 -17.60
C ASP A 30 7.66 5.86 -18.13
N ALA A 31 7.72 4.85 -17.26
CA ALA A 31 7.99 3.46 -17.69
C ALA A 31 6.81 2.82 -18.43
N LEU A 32 5.58 3.30 -18.20
CA LEU A 32 4.38 2.81 -18.88
C LEU A 32 4.24 3.32 -20.31
N ASP A 33 5.05 4.30 -20.73
CA ASP A 33 5.15 4.71 -22.14
C ASP A 33 5.84 3.63 -22.98
N ASP A 34 6.74 2.85 -22.39
CA ASP A 34 7.52 1.81 -23.05
C ASP A 34 6.96 0.41 -22.81
N LEU A 35 6.64 0.09 -21.56
CA LEU A 35 6.13 -1.22 -21.12
C LEU A 35 4.60 -1.22 -21.02
N THR A 36 4.00 -2.35 -21.38
CA THR A 36 2.60 -2.55 -20.97
C THR A 36 2.49 -2.57 -19.45
N ALA A 37 1.35 -2.16 -18.92
CA ALA A 37 1.09 -2.16 -17.47
C ALA A 37 1.36 -3.55 -16.83
N THR A 38 0.97 -4.62 -17.54
CA THR A 38 1.20 -6.01 -17.09
C THR A 38 2.68 -6.41 -17.21
N GLY A 39 3.39 -5.96 -18.25
CA GLY A 39 4.83 -6.15 -18.42
C GLY A 39 5.62 -5.50 -17.30
N PHE A 40 5.27 -4.26 -16.95
CA PHE A 40 5.88 -3.56 -15.83
C PHE A 40 5.62 -4.25 -14.47
N ILE A 41 4.37 -4.69 -14.20
CA ILE A 41 4.02 -5.48 -13.02
C ILE A 41 4.89 -6.74 -12.95
N LEU A 42 4.97 -7.50 -14.05
CA LEU A 42 5.77 -8.73 -14.10
C LEU A 42 7.23 -8.48 -13.70
N VAL A 43 7.91 -7.56 -14.38
CA VAL A 43 9.35 -7.31 -14.15
C VAL A 43 9.61 -6.74 -12.76
N ARG A 44 8.87 -5.73 -12.34
CA ARG A 44 9.00 -5.08 -11.03
C ARG A 44 8.87 -6.08 -9.89
N PHE A 45 7.81 -6.88 -9.90
CA PHE A 45 7.54 -7.81 -8.81
C PHE A 45 8.42 -9.08 -8.88
N ALA A 46 8.83 -9.52 -10.08
CA ALA A 46 9.82 -10.57 -10.23
C ALA A 46 11.19 -10.18 -9.66
N ILE A 47 11.66 -8.96 -9.95
CA ILE A 47 12.91 -8.43 -9.39
C ILE A 47 12.81 -8.32 -7.86
N GLY A 48 11.72 -7.75 -7.33
CA GLY A 48 11.51 -7.64 -5.89
C GLY A 48 11.49 -8.99 -5.18
N GLY A 49 10.75 -9.96 -5.74
CA GLY A 49 10.67 -11.31 -5.21
C GLY A 49 12.02 -12.06 -5.28
N ALA A 50 12.73 -11.96 -6.41
CA ALA A 50 14.05 -12.56 -6.59
C ALA A 50 15.09 -11.98 -5.61
N ALA A 51 15.04 -10.66 -5.34
CA ALA A 51 15.92 -10.01 -4.37
C ALA A 51 15.68 -10.51 -2.93
N LEU A 52 14.43 -10.78 -2.57
CA LEU A 52 14.09 -11.29 -1.24
C LEU A 52 14.31 -12.80 -1.09
N LEU A 53 14.32 -13.56 -2.19
CA LEU A 53 14.38 -15.03 -2.16
C LEU A 53 15.56 -15.59 -1.38
N PRO A 54 16.84 -15.16 -1.59
CA PRO A 54 17.97 -15.70 -0.84
C PRO A 54 17.87 -15.41 0.67
N ILE A 55 17.25 -14.29 1.04
CA ILE A 55 17.04 -13.93 2.44
C ILE A 55 15.90 -14.78 3.03
N ALA A 56 14.81 -14.96 2.31
CA ALA A 56 13.68 -15.78 2.71
C ALA A 56 14.07 -17.24 2.97
N LEU A 57 14.88 -17.83 2.07
CA LEU A 57 15.39 -19.18 2.20
C LEU A 57 16.27 -19.38 3.46
N ARG A 58 16.99 -18.33 3.89
CA ARG A 58 17.85 -18.38 5.09
C ARG A 58 17.09 -18.13 6.39
N ARG A 59 16.03 -17.29 6.38
CA ARG A 59 15.27 -16.90 7.59
C ARG A 59 14.23 -17.92 8.01
N GLY A 60 13.73 -18.72 7.09
CA GLY A 60 12.62 -19.60 7.34
C GLY A 60 11.27 -18.83 7.38
N TRP A 61 10.25 -19.46 7.93
CA TRP A 61 8.87 -19.00 7.78
C TRP A 61 8.20 -18.49 9.07
N ARG A 62 8.78 -18.73 10.24
CA ARG A 62 8.15 -18.43 11.54
C ARG A 62 8.28 -16.96 11.92
N GLY A 63 7.15 -16.34 12.25
CA GLY A 63 7.08 -15.02 12.84
C GLY A 63 7.03 -15.04 14.37
N PRO A 64 7.00 -13.86 15.03
CA PRO A 64 7.02 -13.74 16.49
C PRO A 64 5.88 -14.43 17.22
N THR A 65 4.70 -14.53 16.61
CA THR A 65 3.50 -15.13 17.18
C THR A 65 3.03 -16.35 16.38
N ALA A 66 3.98 -17.11 15.82
CA ALA A 66 3.67 -18.33 15.07
C ALA A 66 2.92 -19.34 15.96
N ARG A 67 1.82 -19.87 15.43
CA ARG A 67 0.98 -20.88 16.12
C ARG A 67 1.51 -22.28 15.88
N PRO A 68 1.18 -23.27 16.72
CA PRO A 68 1.57 -24.66 16.47
C PRO A 68 1.05 -25.22 15.13
N THR A 69 -0.10 -24.72 14.68
CA THR A 69 -0.71 -25.08 13.37
C THR A 69 -0.10 -24.37 12.18
N ASP A 70 0.73 -23.34 12.40
CA ASP A 70 1.39 -22.61 11.31
C ASP A 70 2.51 -23.47 10.74
N SER A 71 2.58 -23.51 9.42
CA SER A 71 3.56 -24.27 8.64
C SER A 71 3.99 -23.46 7.42
N ALA A 72 5.04 -23.89 6.76
CA ALA A 72 5.47 -23.30 5.49
C ALA A 72 4.32 -23.32 4.46
N ARG A 73 3.53 -24.39 4.41
CA ARG A 73 2.34 -24.49 3.53
C ARG A 73 1.28 -23.42 3.85
N VAL A 74 1.02 -23.15 5.13
CA VAL A 74 0.07 -22.10 5.55
C VAL A 74 0.61 -20.73 5.20
N LEU A 75 1.92 -20.48 5.41
CA LEU A 75 2.57 -19.23 4.95
C LEU A 75 2.40 -19.04 3.44
N THR A 76 2.69 -20.09 2.65
CA THR A 76 2.53 -20.03 1.20
C THR A 76 1.09 -19.70 0.81
N GLY A 77 0.10 -20.32 1.45
CA GLY A 77 -1.32 -20.00 1.24
C GLY A 77 -1.66 -18.54 1.57
N CYS A 78 -1.14 -18.01 2.69
CA CYS A 78 -1.31 -16.59 3.05
C CYS A 78 -0.61 -15.66 2.04
N GLY A 79 0.61 -16.00 1.60
CA GLY A 79 1.33 -15.23 0.58
C GLY A 79 0.64 -15.26 -0.78
N ILE A 80 0.04 -16.40 -1.17
CA ILE A 80 -0.79 -16.50 -2.38
C ILE A 80 -2.02 -15.58 -2.27
N ALA A 81 -2.70 -15.58 -1.14
CA ALA A 81 -3.86 -14.74 -0.93
C ALA A 81 -3.50 -13.24 -0.95
N LEU A 82 -2.38 -12.84 -0.32
CA LEU A 82 -1.84 -11.47 -0.39
C LEU A 82 -1.50 -11.09 -1.82
N GLY A 83 -0.72 -11.93 -2.50
CA GLY A 83 -0.28 -11.68 -3.87
C GLY A 83 -1.46 -11.61 -4.85
N PHE A 84 -2.46 -12.47 -4.72
CA PHE A 84 -3.68 -12.41 -5.53
C PHE A 84 -4.46 -11.10 -5.28
N THR A 85 -4.64 -10.74 -4.02
CA THR A 85 -5.37 -9.52 -3.64
C THR A 85 -4.66 -8.26 -4.18
N ALA A 86 -3.34 -8.17 -4.01
CA ALA A 86 -2.54 -7.08 -4.54
C ALA A 86 -2.54 -7.08 -6.08
N PHE A 87 -2.41 -8.25 -6.71
CA PHE A 87 -2.43 -8.38 -8.18
C PHE A 87 -3.74 -7.85 -8.77
N VAL A 88 -4.90 -8.26 -8.25
CA VAL A 88 -6.19 -7.73 -8.70
C VAL A 88 -6.25 -6.21 -8.53
N GLY A 89 -5.79 -5.70 -7.38
CA GLY A 89 -5.71 -4.26 -7.14
C GLY A 89 -4.87 -3.54 -8.20
N TYR A 90 -3.65 -4.01 -8.50
CA TYR A 90 -2.77 -3.39 -9.49
C TYR A 90 -3.30 -3.49 -10.92
N VAL A 91 -3.87 -4.63 -11.31
CA VAL A 91 -4.46 -4.78 -12.65
C VAL A 91 -5.66 -3.84 -12.82
N CYS A 92 -6.57 -3.82 -11.85
CA CYS A 92 -7.73 -2.92 -11.89
C CYS A 92 -7.31 -1.44 -11.88
N GLN A 93 -6.25 -1.07 -11.14
CA GLN A 93 -5.71 0.29 -11.14
C GLN A 93 -5.22 0.70 -12.53
N ASN A 94 -4.45 -0.15 -13.18
CA ASN A 94 -3.88 0.15 -14.47
C ASN A 94 -4.95 0.21 -15.57
N VAL A 95 -5.85 -0.80 -15.62
CA VAL A 95 -6.99 -0.77 -16.56
C VAL A 95 -7.90 0.43 -16.29
N GLY A 96 -8.12 0.76 -15.01
CA GLY A 96 -8.89 1.96 -14.64
C GLY A 96 -8.23 3.23 -15.17
N LEU A 97 -6.91 3.35 -15.04
CA LEU A 97 -6.14 4.52 -15.47
C LEU A 97 -6.19 4.74 -16.99
N GLU A 98 -6.33 3.69 -17.79
CA GLU A 98 -6.53 3.82 -19.25
C GLU A 98 -7.88 4.48 -19.61
N HIS A 99 -8.85 4.49 -18.69
CA HIS A 99 -10.24 4.96 -18.93
C HIS A 99 -10.68 6.10 -18.00
N THR A 100 -9.80 6.62 -17.15
CA THR A 100 -10.07 7.78 -16.29
C THR A 100 -8.83 8.67 -16.21
N THR A 101 -8.98 9.85 -15.58
CA THR A 101 -7.84 10.75 -15.37
C THR A 101 -6.94 10.25 -14.24
N THR A 102 -5.65 10.62 -14.29
CA THR A 102 -4.69 10.32 -13.22
C THR A 102 -5.18 10.84 -11.86
N SER A 103 -5.76 12.04 -11.83
CA SER A 103 -6.34 12.65 -10.62
C SER A 103 -7.50 11.83 -10.05
N ASN A 104 -8.43 11.38 -10.91
CA ASN A 104 -9.54 10.53 -10.48
C ASN A 104 -9.04 9.17 -9.98
N SER A 105 -8.10 8.55 -10.73
CA SER A 105 -7.50 7.27 -10.34
C SER A 105 -6.80 7.37 -8.99
N ALA A 106 -6.00 8.41 -8.76
CA ALA A 106 -5.32 8.64 -7.49
C ALA A 106 -6.33 8.86 -6.33
N PHE A 107 -7.38 9.66 -6.56
CA PHE A 107 -8.44 9.88 -5.57
C PHE A 107 -9.15 8.58 -5.21
N ILE A 108 -9.63 7.85 -6.23
CA ILE A 108 -10.44 6.64 -6.02
C ILE A 108 -9.58 5.53 -5.39
N THR A 109 -8.34 5.35 -5.84
CA THR A 109 -7.40 4.41 -5.21
C THR A 109 -7.20 4.74 -3.74
N GLY A 110 -7.00 6.00 -3.38
CA GLY A 110 -6.83 6.44 -1.99
C GLY A 110 -8.01 6.12 -1.07
N LEU A 111 -9.19 5.81 -1.63
CA LEU A 111 -10.33 5.32 -0.86
C LEU A 111 -10.08 3.94 -0.21
N PHE A 112 -8.94 3.29 -0.47
CA PHE A 112 -8.50 2.13 0.33
C PHE A 112 -8.48 2.47 1.83
N ALA A 113 -8.20 3.72 2.22
CA ALA A 113 -8.27 4.18 3.60
C ALA A 113 -9.69 4.16 4.20
N VAL A 114 -10.72 4.17 3.36
CA VAL A 114 -12.14 3.96 3.75
C VAL A 114 -12.43 2.47 3.84
N PHE A 115 -12.04 1.70 2.82
CA PHE A 115 -12.35 0.26 2.75
C PHE A 115 -11.60 -0.54 3.82
N THR A 116 -10.36 -0.18 4.17
CA THR A 116 -9.57 -0.90 5.18
C THR A 116 -10.30 -1.01 6.52
N PRO A 117 -10.77 0.07 7.17
CA PRO A 117 -11.51 -0.06 8.43
C PRO A 117 -12.84 -0.80 8.28
N LEU A 118 -13.52 -0.70 7.13
CA LEU A 118 -14.77 -1.43 6.87
C LEU A 118 -14.51 -2.94 6.77
N VAL A 119 -13.51 -3.35 5.98
CA VAL A 119 -13.09 -4.74 5.88
C VAL A 119 -12.61 -5.27 7.24
N ALA A 120 -11.82 -4.47 7.97
CA ALA A 120 -11.35 -4.82 9.30
C ALA A 120 -12.53 -5.00 10.29
N ALA A 121 -13.57 -4.16 10.21
CA ALA A 121 -14.75 -4.29 11.03
C ALA A 121 -15.48 -5.62 10.80
N VAL A 122 -15.60 -6.03 9.54
CA VAL A 122 -16.23 -7.31 9.16
C VAL A 122 -15.36 -8.49 9.62
N VAL A 123 -14.05 -8.47 9.30
CA VAL A 123 -13.12 -9.58 9.59
C VAL A 123 -12.92 -9.77 11.10
N TYR A 124 -12.72 -8.68 11.83
CA TYR A 124 -12.47 -8.74 13.28
C TYR A 124 -13.74 -8.61 14.11
N ARG A 125 -14.90 -8.40 13.48
CA ARG A 125 -16.21 -8.18 14.14
C ARG A 125 -16.15 -7.07 15.21
N LYS A 126 -15.45 -5.98 14.88
CA LYS A 126 -15.27 -4.82 15.76
C LYS A 126 -15.56 -3.54 15.00
N ILE A 127 -16.43 -2.71 15.57
CA ILE A 127 -16.74 -1.40 14.99
C ILE A 127 -15.51 -0.50 15.15
N PRO A 128 -15.08 0.19 14.07
CA PRO A 128 -14.01 1.18 14.14
C PRO A 128 -14.36 2.30 15.11
N ASP A 129 -13.33 2.89 15.70
CA ASP A 129 -13.55 3.97 16.65
C ASP A 129 -13.92 5.30 15.98
N ARG A 130 -14.49 6.19 16.76
CA ARG A 130 -14.85 7.55 16.31
C ARG A 130 -13.67 8.32 15.73
N SER A 131 -12.46 8.12 16.26
CA SER A 131 -11.25 8.75 15.73
C SER A 131 -10.90 8.23 14.33
N VAL A 132 -11.13 6.94 14.05
CA VAL A 132 -10.93 6.35 12.70
C VAL A 132 -11.97 6.93 11.73
N PHE A 133 -13.23 7.03 12.11
CA PHE A 133 -14.26 7.65 11.27
C PHE A 133 -13.94 9.12 10.96
N ALA A 134 -13.56 9.92 11.97
CA ALA A 134 -13.16 11.31 11.78
C ALA A 134 -11.95 11.43 10.85
N SER A 135 -10.93 10.57 11.04
CA SER A 135 -9.73 10.54 10.18
C SER A 135 -10.05 10.17 8.75
N VAL A 136 -10.90 9.16 8.53
CA VAL A 136 -11.33 8.74 7.20
C VAL A 136 -12.11 9.86 6.50
N THR A 137 -13.01 10.55 7.21
CA THR A 137 -13.75 11.68 6.64
C THR A 137 -12.81 12.81 6.21
N LEU A 138 -11.85 13.18 7.08
CA LEU A 138 -10.85 14.19 6.75
C LEU A 138 -9.98 13.73 5.56
N ALA A 139 -9.58 12.45 5.54
CA ALA A 139 -8.80 11.88 4.46
C ALA A 139 -9.50 11.95 3.11
N VAL A 140 -10.79 11.61 3.05
CA VAL A 140 -11.60 11.68 1.80
C VAL A 140 -11.73 13.12 1.31
N ILE A 141 -12.04 14.05 2.20
CA ILE A 141 -12.15 15.48 1.85
C ILE A 141 -10.79 16.01 1.38
N GLY A 142 -9.74 15.73 2.12
CA GLY A 142 -8.39 16.17 1.78
C GLY A 142 -7.88 15.58 0.48
N LEU A 143 -8.15 14.30 0.23
CA LEU A 143 -7.76 13.62 -0.99
C LEU A 143 -8.50 14.17 -2.21
N PHE A 144 -9.80 14.44 -2.09
CA PHE A 144 -10.61 15.10 -3.12
C PHE A 144 -10.03 16.47 -3.50
N LEU A 145 -9.70 17.28 -2.51
CA LEU A 145 -9.10 18.60 -2.73
C LEU A 145 -7.66 18.51 -3.28
N LEU A 146 -6.86 17.54 -2.81
CA LEU A 146 -5.48 17.36 -3.24
C LEU A 146 -5.38 16.98 -4.71
N THR A 147 -6.21 16.04 -5.14
CA THR A 147 -6.17 15.53 -6.51
C THR A 147 -6.98 16.40 -7.48
N GLY A 148 -7.87 17.26 -6.99
CA GLY A 148 -8.81 17.99 -7.84
C GLY A 148 -9.73 17.05 -8.62
N ALA A 149 -9.97 15.86 -8.10
CA ALA A 149 -10.72 14.80 -8.77
C ALA A 149 -12.12 15.23 -9.18
N GLN A 150 -12.57 14.77 -10.33
CA GLN A 150 -13.93 14.95 -10.85
C GLN A 150 -14.48 13.59 -11.26
N PRO A 151 -14.85 12.72 -10.28
CA PRO A 151 -15.34 11.38 -10.57
C PRO A 151 -16.57 11.44 -11.48
N THR A 152 -16.49 10.78 -12.63
CA THR A 152 -17.56 10.73 -13.62
C THR A 152 -18.46 9.52 -13.44
N LEU A 153 -18.08 8.58 -12.54
CA LEU A 153 -18.69 7.27 -12.35
C LEU A 153 -18.73 6.44 -13.65
N GLY A 154 -17.80 6.73 -14.56
CA GLY A 154 -17.58 5.94 -15.77
C GLY A 154 -16.93 4.59 -15.48
N PHE A 155 -16.69 3.80 -16.54
CA PHE A 155 -16.06 2.48 -16.44
C PHE A 155 -14.69 2.53 -15.74
N GLY A 156 -13.84 3.53 -16.07
CA GLY A 156 -12.53 3.69 -15.45
C GLY A 156 -12.60 3.97 -13.95
N ASP A 157 -13.52 4.85 -13.52
CA ASP A 157 -13.73 5.13 -12.11
C ASP A 157 -14.26 3.91 -11.34
N ALA A 158 -15.19 3.17 -11.95
CA ALA A 158 -15.78 1.98 -11.32
C ALA A 158 -14.73 0.87 -11.13
N ILE A 159 -13.86 0.63 -12.12
CA ILE A 159 -12.83 -0.41 -12.00
C ILE A 159 -11.72 0.01 -11.03
N THR A 160 -11.38 1.31 -10.97
CA THR A 160 -10.46 1.84 -9.98
C THR A 160 -11.01 1.73 -8.54
N LEU A 161 -12.34 1.78 -8.37
CA LEU A 161 -12.95 1.54 -7.05
C LEU A 161 -12.75 0.09 -6.58
N VAL A 162 -12.70 -0.87 -7.51
CA VAL A 162 -12.30 -2.26 -7.20
C VAL A 162 -10.88 -2.31 -6.66
N THR A 163 -9.95 -1.51 -7.22
CA THR A 163 -8.58 -1.36 -6.68
C THR A 163 -8.60 -0.96 -5.21
N ALA A 164 -9.32 0.11 -4.88
CA ALA A 164 -9.39 0.60 -3.50
C ALA A 164 -9.95 -0.46 -2.53
N PHE A 165 -10.95 -1.21 -2.96
CA PHE A 165 -11.51 -2.31 -2.17
C PHE A 165 -10.49 -3.44 -1.94
N PHE A 166 -9.81 -3.89 -3.00
CA PHE A 166 -8.81 -4.96 -2.89
C PHE A 166 -7.58 -4.53 -2.08
N PHE A 167 -7.11 -3.30 -2.21
CA PHE A 167 -6.05 -2.79 -1.34
C PHE A 167 -6.52 -2.68 0.12
N GLY A 168 -7.78 -2.33 0.37
CA GLY A 168 -8.36 -2.40 1.72
C GLY A 168 -8.30 -3.81 2.32
N ILE A 169 -8.63 -4.84 1.54
CA ILE A 169 -8.49 -6.25 1.95
C ILE A 169 -7.01 -6.59 2.20
N TRP A 170 -6.11 -6.18 1.31
CA TRP A 170 -4.68 -6.42 1.43
C TRP A 170 -4.09 -5.88 2.74
N PHE A 171 -4.43 -4.65 3.13
CA PHE A 171 -4.01 -4.06 4.41
C PHE A 171 -4.46 -4.92 5.60
N VAL A 172 -5.69 -5.44 5.57
CA VAL A 172 -6.25 -6.27 6.65
C VAL A 172 -5.55 -7.63 6.69
N GLN A 173 -5.33 -8.27 5.55
CA GLN A 173 -4.61 -9.54 5.44
C GLN A 173 -3.18 -9.40 5.95
N LEU A 174 -2.47 -8.35 5.54
CA LEU A 174 -1.10 -8.08 5.96
C LEU A 174 -1.02 -7.92 7.49
N GLY A 175 -1.91 -7.13 8.08
CA GLY A 175 -2.02 -6.97 9.53
C GLY A 175 -2.33 -8.27 10.27
N ALA A 176 -3.14 -9.16 9.68
CA ALA A 176 -3.49 -10.43 10.28
C ALA A 176 -2.34 -11.46 10.29
N TRP A 177 -1.46 -11.42 9.27
CA TRP A 177 -0.46 -12.47 9.05
C TRP A 177 0.97 -12.06 9.35
N SER A 178 1.30 -10.76 9.32
CA SER A 178 2.66 -10.26 9.52
C SER A 178 3.30 -10.65 10.87
N ASN A 179 2.51 -10.88 11.91
CA ASN A 179 3.01 -11.37 13.20
C ASN A 179 3.23 -12.88 13.23
N ARG A 180 2.45 -13.64 12.46
CA ARG A 180 2.48 -15.11 12.45
C ARG A 180 3.65 -15.66 11.65
N PHE A 181 4.07 -14.93 10.61
CA PHE A 181 5.09 -15.36 9.67
C PHE A 181 6.28 -14.39 9.63
N ASP A 182 7.43 -14.87 9.15
CA ASP A 182 8.54 -13.98 8.83
C ASP A 182 8.14 -13.04 7.70
N VAL A 183 8.30 -11.74 7.91
CA VAL A 183 7.80 -10.73 6.96
C VAL A 183 8.52 -10.78 5.62
N VAL A 184 9.83 -11.08 5.63
CA VAL A 184 10.60 -11.16 4.38
C VAL A 184 10.16 -12.36 3.56
N THR A 185 9.92 -13.50 4.21
CA THR A 185 9.46 -14.71 3.54
C THR A 185 8.03 -14.55 3.04
N LEU A 186 7.14 -13.95 3.85
CA LEU A 186 5.76 -13.67 3.46
C LEU A 186 5.72 -12.73 2.24
N THR A 187 6.45 -11.60 2.30
CA THR A 187 6.54 -10.64 1.20
C THR A 187 7.18 -11.25 -0.05
N CYS A 188 8.23 -12.09 0.11
CA CYS A 188 8.83 -12.77 -1.03
C CYS A 188 7.80 -13.64 -1.79
N VAL A 189 7.01 -14.45 -1.07
CA VAL A 189 5.95 -15.26 -1.68
C VAL A 189 4.91 -14.38 -2.35
N GLU A 190 4.47 -13.31 -1.68
CA GLU A 190 3.52 -12.33 -2.21
C GLU A 190 3.99 -11.75 -3.56
N LEU A 191 5.21 -11.23 -3.62
CA LEU A 191 5.76 -10.60 -4.83
C LEU A 191 5.92 -11.61 -5.98
N LEU A 192 6.40 -12.82 -5.68
CA LEU A 192 6.52 -13.89 -6.69
C LEU A 192 5.15 -14.33 -7.23
N VAL A 193 4.12 -14.33 -6.40
CA VAL A 193 2.75 -14.63 -6.82
C VAL A 193 2.21 -13.52 -7.73
N ILE A 194 2.42 -12.23 -7.38
CA ILE A 194 2.02 -11.11 -8.25
C ILE A 194 2.69 -11.25 -9.63
N ALA A 195 4.00 -11.51 -9.65
CA ALA A 195 4.74 -11.72 -10.90
C ALA A 195 4.20 -12.93 -11.69
N ALA A 196 3.98 -14.06 -11.03
CA ALA A 196 3.46 -15.27 -11.69
C ALA A 196 2.06 -15.07 -12.29
N LEU A 197 1.18 -14.36 -11.59
CA LEU A 197 -0.16 -14.03 -12.09
C LEU A 197 -0.15 -13.02 -13.24
N ALA A 198 0.88 -12.20 -13.37
CA ALA A 198 1.05 -11.28 -14.50
C ALA A 198 1.48 -12.00 -15.79
N VAL A 199 2.14 -13.19 -15.71
CA VAL A 199 2.63 -13.92 -16.87
C VAL A 199 1.54 -14.19 -17.93
N PRO A 200 0.37 -14.77 -17.61
CA PRO A 200 -0.65 -15.04 -18.61
C PRO A 200 -1.18 -13.74 -19.27
N LEU A 201 -1.27 -12.64 -18.53
CA LEU A 201 -1.72 -11.37 -19.09
C LEU A 201 -0.68 -10.78 -20.06
N VAL A 202 0.61 -10.94 -19.76
CA VAL A 202 1.70 -10.53 -20.67
C VAL A 202 1.71 -11.38 -21.93
N ILE A 203 1.47 -12.69 -21.82
CA ILE A 203 1.38 -13.57 -23.01
C ILE A 203 0.22 -13.16 -23.92
N LEU A 204 -0.91 -12.73 -23.35
CA LEU A 204 -2.09 -12.33 -24.11
C LEU A 204 -2.04 -10.90 -24.61
N GLY A 205 -1.53 -9.97 -23.80
CA GLY A 205 -1.57 -8.51 -24.06
C GLY A 205 -0.25 -7.91 -24.55
N GLY A 206 0.82 -8.71 -24.61
CA GLY A 206 2.16 -8.22 -24.95
C GLY A 206 2.95 -7.69 -23.75
N PHE A 207 4.23 -7.46 -23.99
CA PHE A 207 5.18 -7.03 -22.94
C PHE A 207 5.55 -5.56 -23.02
N GLY A 208 5.55 -4.98 -24.24
CA GLY A 208 6.11 -3.66 -24.52
C GLY A 208 7.61 -3.74 -24.85
N GLU A 209 8.32 -2.62 -24.77
CA GLU A 209 9.73 -2.50 -25.11
C GLU A 209 10.59 -2.34 -23.85
N LEU A 210 11.70 -3.09 -23.77
CA LEU A 210 12.68 -2.96 -22.69
C LEU A 210 13.70 -1.87 -23.01
N THR A 211 13.31 -0.62 -22.86
CA THR A 211 14.24 0.52 -22.93
C THR A 211 15.11 0.58 -21.66
N ALA A 212 16.23 1.30 -21.72
CA ALA A 212 17.08 1.51 -20.55
C ALA A 212 16.32 2.22 -19.42
N GLN A 213 15.38 3.12 -19.75
CA GLN A 213 14.53 3.84 -18.81
C GLN A 213 13.55 2.88 -18.13
N ALA A 214 12.85 2.06 -18.89
CA ALA A 214 11.92 1.07 -18.38
C ALA A 214 12.60 0.03 -17.46
N VAL A 215 13.81 -0.43 -17.84
CA VAL A 215 14.62 -1.33 -17.01
C VAL A 215 15.04 -0.65 -15.71
N PHE A 216 15.55 0.60 -15.78
CA PHE A 216 15.90 1.35 -14.56
C PHE A 216 14.69 1.51 -13.63
N ALA A 217 13.53 1.90 -14.16
CA ALA A 217 12.30 2.05 -13.41
C ALA A 217 11.86 0.75 -12.74
N ALA A 218 11.88 -0.37 -13.48
CA ALA A 218 11.49 -1.68 -12.96
C ALA A 218 12.46 -2.19 -11.88
N VAL A 219 13.79 -2.02 -12.07
CA VAL A 219 14.79 -2.42 -11.08
C VAL A 219 14.68 -1.55 -9.83
N PHE A 220 14.64 -0.23 -9.98
CA PHE A 220 14.56 0.69 -8.86
C PHE A 220 13.28 0.47 -8.03
N THR A 221 12.11 0.45 -8.69
CA THR A 221 10.85 0.23 -7.99
C THR A 221 10.70 -1.20 -7.47
N GLY A 222 11.26 -2.19 -8.17
CA GLY A 222 11.31 -3.58 -7.71
C GLY A 222 12.07 -3.73 -6.40
N LEU A 223 13.23 -3.08 -6.28
CA LEU A 223 14.05 -3.13 -5.07
C LEU A 223 13.54 -2.19 -3.97
N ALA A 224 13.33 -0.91 -4.27
CA ALA A 224 12.96 0.10 -3.28
C ALA A 224 11.49 -0.02 -2.83
N CYS A 225 10.55 -0.14 -3.76
CA CYS A 225 9.14 -0.18 -3.43
C CYS A 225 8.66 -1.60 -3.14
N SER A 226 8.96 -2.56 -4.03
CA SER A 226 8.43 -3.92 -3.87
C SER A 226 9.19 -4.72 -2.81
N ALA A 227 10.52 -4.85 -2.87
CA ALA A 227 11.25 -5.63 -1.87
C ALA A 227 11.33 -4.92 -0.52
N PHE A 228 11.82 -3.68 -0.50
CA PHE A 228 12.07 -2.98 0.77
C PHE A 228 10.80 -2.40 1.38
N ALA A 229 10.04 -1.55 0.65
CA ALA A 229 8.89 -0.87 1.24
C ALA A 229 7.76 -1.84 1.64
N PHE A 230 7.46 -2.88 0.86
CA PHE A 230 6.51 -3.94 1.27
C PHE A 230 6.97 -4.66 2.53
N SER A 231 8.29 -4.99 2.63
CA SER A 231 8.82 -5.66 3.83
C SER A 231 8.73 -4.80 5.08
N ILE A 232 9.07 -3.50 5.00
CA ILE A 232 8.97 -2.60 6.16
C ILE A 232 7.52 -2.30 6.51
N GLN A 233 6.62 -2.25 5.54
CA GLN A 233 5.18 -2.11 5.77
C GLN A 233 4.62 -3.35 6.49
N ALA A 234 4.95 -4.55 6.03
CA ALA A 234 4.60 -5.79 6.70
C ALA A 234 5.14 -5.83 8.14
N TRP A 235 6.39 -5.39 8.34
CA TRP A 235 6.98 -5.29 9.66
C TRP A 235 6.26 -4.26 10.56
N ALA A 236 5.92 -3.11 10.03
CA ALA A 236 5.21 -2.06 10.76
C ALA A 236 3.81 -2.50 11.18
N GLN A 237 3.09 -3.19 10.32
CA GLN A 237 1.75 -3.72 10.60
C GLN A 237 1.73 -4.85 11.64
N ARG A 238 2.87 -5.30 12.12
CA ARG A 238 2.94 -6.11 13.35
C ARG A 238 2.46 -5.35 14.59
N LYS A 239 2.54 -4.02 14.58
CA LYS A 239 2.24 -3.14 15.73
C LYS A 239 1.22 -2.06 15.41
N VAL A 240 1.09 -1.69 14.15
CA VAL A 240 0.13 -0.69 13.68
C VAL A 240 -1.08 -1.40 13.11
N GLU A 241 -2.26 -1.06 13.61
CA GLU A 241 -3.52 -1.62 13.11
C GLU A 241 -3.75 -1.26 11.63
N PRO A 242 -4.37 -2.16 10.82
CA PRO A 242 -4.56 -1.96 9.38
C PRO A 242 -5.20 -0.61 9.01
N ALA A 243 -6.25 -0.20 9.75
CA ALA A 243 -6.92 1.08 9.51
C ALA A 243 -5.99 2.29 9.71
N ARG A 244 -5.11 2.26 10.74
CA ARG A 244 -4.12 3.31 10.94
C ARG A 244 -3.03 3.28 9.88
N ALA A 245 -2.56 2.10 9.51
CA ALA A 245 -1.55 1.93 8.48
C ALA A 245 -2.05 2.49 7.14
N SER A 246 -3.29 2.21 6.74
CA SER A 246 -3.89 2.73 5.51
C SER A 246 -4.04 4.26 5.54
N ILE A 247 -4.41 4.86 6.69
CA ILE A 247 -4.48 6.32 6.82
C ILE A 247 -3.09 6.97 6.72
N ILE A 248 -2.05 6.37 7.31
CA ILE A 248 -0.67 6.87 7.19
C ILE A 248 -0.20 6.80 5.72
N ASN A 249 -0.57 5.75 5.00
CA ASN A 249 -0.20 5.60 3.59
C ASN A 249 -0.83 6.65 2.67
N LEU A 250 -1.80 7.44 3.13
CA LEU A 250 -2.26 8.63 2.39
C LEU A 250 -1.21 9.77 2.33
N LEU A 251 -0.05 9.61 2.93
CA LEU A 251 1.12 10.43 2.62
C LEU A 251 1.62 10.22 1.20
N GLU A 252 1.35 9.04 0.59
CA GLU A 252 1.76 8.72 -0.79
C GLU A 252 1.29 9.78 -1.81
N PRO A 253 -0.01 10.10 -1.94
CA PRO A 253 -0.47 11.12 -2.87
C PRO A 253 0.05 12.52 -2.54
N ILE A 254 0.34 12.82 -1.27
CA ILE A 254 0.95 14.09 -0.88
C ILE A 254 2.38 14.16 -1.41
N VAL A 255 3.17 13.11 -1.22
CA VAL A 255 4.55 13.02 -1.72
C VAL A 255 4.57 13.06 -3.25
N ALA A 256 3.68 12.30 -3.92
CA ALA A 256 3.54 12.33 -5.36
C ALA A 256 3.25 13.75 -5.88
N GLY A 257 2.35 14.50 -5.22
CA GLY A 257 2.05 15.88 -5.54
C GLY A 257 3.25 16.82 -5.39
N PHE A 258 4.09 16.64 -4.37
CA PHE A 258 5.33 17.41 -4.20
C PHE A 258 6.39 17.06 -5.26
N VAL A 259 6.52 15.78 -5.63
CA VAL A 259 7.42 15.35 -6.71
C VAL A 259 6.93 15.92 -8.05
N GLY A 260 5.62 15.84 -8.35
CA GLY A 260 5.00 16.45 -9.52
C GLY A 260 5.28 17.95 -9.60
N TYR A 261 5.17 18.69 -8.47
CA TYR A 261 5.54 20.09 -8.41
C TYR A 261 7.01 20.34 -8.77
N ALA A 262 7.93 19.48 -8.33
CA ALA A 262 9.35 19.61 -8.64
C ALA A 262 9.66 19.38 -10.14
N VAL A 263 8.86 18.59 -10.85
CA VAL A 263 8.97 18.37 -12.30
C VAL A 263 8.11 19.33 -13.12
N GLY A 264 7.51 20.35 -12.50
CA GLY A 264 6.82 21.46 -13.18
C GLY A 264 5.31 21.44 -13.13
N GLU A 265 4.70 20.43 -12.50
CA GLU A 265 3.26 20.44 -12.23
C GLU A 265 2.90 21.51 -11.18
N ARG A 266 1.71 22.06 -11.26
CA ARG A 266 1.24 23.09 -10.33
C ARG A 266 0.07 22.57 -9.50
N LEU A 267 0.29 22.40 -8.20
CA LEU A 267 -0.79 22.22 -7.25
C LEU A 267 -1.51 23.56 -7.06
N GLY A 268 -2.81 23.59 -7.35
CA GLY A 268 -3.66 24.74 -6.97
C GLY A 268 -3.82 24.87 -5.46
N TRP A 269 -4.39 25.97 -4.98
CA TRP A 269 -4.67 26.20 -3.55
C TRP A 269 -5.46 25.06 -2.90
N GLY A 270 -6.39 24.44 -3.65
CA GLY A 270 -7.11 23.25 -3.20
C GLY A 270 -6.18 22.08 -2.88
N GLY A 271 -5.13 21.88 -3.70
CA GLY A 271 -4.15 20.83 -3.48
C GLY A 271 -3.38 20.98 -2.17
N TYR A 272 -2.90 22.19 -1.86
CA TYR A 272 -2.22 22.46 -0.58
C TYR A 272 -3.16 22.30 0.61
N LEU A 273 -4.39 22.80 0.51
CA LEU A 273 -5.41 22.63 1.56
C LEU A 273 -5.73 21.15 1.76
N GLY A 274 -5.87 20.39 0.68
CA GLY A 274 -6.10 18.94 0.71
C GLY A 274 -4.98 18.20 1.42
N ALA A 275 -3.71 18.51 1.12
CA ALA A 275 -2.56 17.92 1.80
C ALA A 275 -2.59 18.20 3.32
N VAL A 276 -2.88 19.43 3.73
CA VAL A 276 -3.00 19.78 5.15
C VAL A 276 -4.13 19.00 5.83
N ILE A 277 -5.29 18.88 5.18
CA ILE A 277 -6.44 18.13 5.73
C ILE A 277 -6.09 16.64 5.90
N ILE A 278 -5.41 16.02 4.94
CA ILE A 278 -4.92 14.63 5.06
C ILE A 278 -3.98 14.50 6.27
N LEU A 279 -3.00 15.41 6.41
CA LEU A 279 -2.08 15.39 7.55
C LEU A 279 -2.81 15.52 8.89
N VAL A 280 -3.84 16.38 8.98
CA VAL A 280 -4.71 16.48 10.16
C VAL A 280 -5.44 15.17 10.40
N GLY A 281 -5.97 14.52 9.35
CA GLY A 281 -6.60 13.20 9.45
C GLY A 281 -5.65 12.13 10.02
N ILE A 282 -4.40 12.07 9.53
CA ILE A 282 -3.37 11.17 10.06
C ILE A 282 -3.11 11.45 11.54
N LEU A 283 -2.97 12.72 11.91
CA LEU A 283 -2.74 13.12 13.31
C LEU A 283 -3.91 12.73 14.22
N VAL A 284 -5.16 12.89 13.78
CA VAL A 284 -6.36 12.47 14.53
C VAL A 284 -6.37 10.96 14.76
N ALA A 285 -6.00 10.16 13.75
CA ALA A 285 -5.89 8.70 13.88
C ALA A 285 -4.83 8.31 14.92
N GLU A 286 -3.65 8.95 14.87
CA GLU A 286 -2.54 8.70 15.78
C GLU A 286 -2.86 9.07 17.23
N LEU A 287 -3.43 10.26 17.46
CA LEU A 287 -3.82 10.72 18.80
C LEU A 287 -4.94 9.85 19.40
N GLY A 288 -5.91 9.44 18.60
CA GLY A 288 -6.96 8.52 19.00
C GLY A 288 -6.43 7.18 19.50
N ALA A 289 -5.45 6.61 18.78
CA ALA A 289 -4.83 5.36 19.16
C ALA A 289 -4.02 5.46 20.47
N ARG A 290 -3.27 6.54 20.66
CA ARG A 290 -2.46 6.77 21.88
C ARG A 290 -3.33 6.91 23.13
N ARG A 291 -4.45 7.62 23.05
CA ARG A 291 -5.40 7.77 24.17
C ARG A 291 -5.88 6.42 24.70
N ARG A 292 -6.11 5.45 23.81
CA ARG A 292 -6.53 4.10 24.18
C ARG A 292 -5.45 3.29 24.86
N THR A 293 -4.21 3.39 24.34
CA THR A 293 -3.09 2.69 24.97
C THR A 293 -2.86 3.21 26.37
N GLY A 294 -2.94 4.54 26.59
CA GLY A 294 -2.86 5.15 27.92
C GLY A 294 -3.99 4.75 28.86
N ALA A 295 -5.24 4.73 28.37
CA ALA A 295 -6.40 4.33 29.18
C ALA A 295 -6.35 2.84 29.60
N ARG A 296 -5.83 1.94 28.76
CA ARG A 296 -5.65 0.52 29.12
C ARG A 296 -4.57 0.33 30.18
N VAL A 297 -3.49 1.11 30.17
CA VAL A 297 -2.43 1.03 31.20
C VAL A 297 -2.96 1.52 32.56
N SER A 298 -3.75 2.60 32.58
CA SER A 298 -4.32 3.15 33.82
C SER A 298 -5.46 2.30 34.42
N SER A 299 -6.06 1.37 33.67
CA SER A 299 -7.11 0.46 34.19
C SER A 299 -6.57 -0.86 34.76
N VAL A 300 -5.24 -1.09 34.67
CA VAL A 300 -4.56 -2.31 35.17
C VAL A 300 -3.67 -1.99 36.40
N THR A 301 -3.50 -0.71 36.70
CA THR A 301 -2.86 -0.22 37.93
C THR A 301 -3.92 0.18 38.95
#